data_5ab6e9461794a0e3c957ed81110f2312
#
_entry.id   5ab6e9461794a0e3c957ed81110f2312
#
_cell.length_a   1.000
_cell.length_b   1.000
_cell.length_c   1.000
_cell.angle_alpha   90.00
_cell.angle_beta   90.00
_cell.angle_gamma   90.00
#
_symmetry.space_group_name_H-M   'P 1'
#
loop_
_entity.id
_entity.type
_entity.pdbx_description
1 polymer ?
#
loop_
_entity_poly.entity_id
_entity_poly.type
_entity_poly.pdbx_seq_one_letter_code
_entity_poly.pdbx_strand_id
1 'polypeptide(L)'
;VGLLVDRMLLKNKTDIKTVNDIVPDCWIYVQDKNVKLGRIQIFNNWSPYMVKEPENTVSLGLEYFCDEGDDFWNMPEEECIALASDELVRIGVIDCGAVLSAHRERVKKAYPAYFDSYKDLPEIIDFLNTLDNLYCVGRNGQHRYNNMDHSMMTSLLAVDNILSGKNDKSAIWNVNTEEEYHEKGDRNE
;
A
#
# COMPACT_ATOMS: atom_id res chain seq x y z
N VAL A 1 -6.86 -8.48 0.38
CA VAL A 1 -6.84 -9.84 0.94
C VAL A 1 -5.41 -10.25 1.16
N GLY A 2 -5.06 -10.65 2.39
CA GLY A 2 -3.77 -11.26 2.73
C GLY A 2 -3.88 -12.78 2.62
N LEU A 3 -2.92 -13.42 1.97
CA LEU A 3 -2.80 -14.87 1.89
C LEU A 3 -1.41 -15.31 2.33
N LEU A 4 -1.34 -16.30 3.22
CA LEU A 4 -0.13 -17.06 3.47
C LEU A 4 -0.25 -18.36 2.67
N VAL A 5 0.71 -18.62 1.79
CA VAL A 5 0.72 -19.81 0.93
C VAL A 5 1.98 -20.65 1.17
N ASP A 6 1.89 -21.97 0.93
CA ASP A 6 3.03 -22.88 1.09
C ASP A 6 4.08 -22.65 0.01
N ARG A 7 3.68 -22.21 -1.18
CA ARG A 7 4.58 -21.91 -2.29
C ARG A 7 3.94 -21.00 -3.33
N MET A 8 4.79 -20.30 -4.06
CA MET A 8 4.45 -19.51 -5.23
C MET A 8 5.03 -20.19 -6.49
N LEU A 9 4.26 -20.21 -7.58
CA LEU A 9 4.68 -20.84 -8.85
C LEU A 9 5.58 -19.93 -9.69
N LEU A 10 5.46 -18.59 -9.49
CA LEU A 10 6.30 -17.63 -10.21
C LEU A 10 7.74 -17.71 -9.69
N LYS A 11 8.62 -18.24 -10.54
CA LYS A 11 10.03 -18.45 -10.21
C LYS A 11 10.92 -17.32 -10.69
N ASN A 12 12.00 -17.11 -9.96
CA ASN A 12 13.05 -16.19 -10.33
C ASN A 12 13.73 -16.63 -11.64
N LYS A 13 13.81 -15.73 -12.59
CA LYS A 13 14.52 -15.91 -13.87
C LYS A 13 15.64 -14.88 -14.03
N THR A 14 16.04 -14.24 -12.93
CA THR A 14 17.07 -13.19 -12.90
C THR A 14 18.26 -13.63 -12.06
N ASP A 15 19.32 -12.82 -12.05
CA ASP A 15 20.50 -13.04 -11.21
C ASP A 15 20.31 -12.48 -9.76
N ILE A 16 19.16 -11.86 -9.46
CA ILE A 16 18.83 -11.35 -8.12
C ILE A 16 18.49 -12.54 -7.22
N LYS A 17 19.17 -12.67 -6.10
CA LYS A 17 18.87 -13.73 -5.13
C LYS A 17 17.61 -13.40 -4.33
N THR A 18 16.69 -14.35 -4.30
CA THR A 18 15.47 -14.29 -3.48
C THR A 18 15.36 -15.53 -2.59
N VAL A 19 14.62 -15.44 -1.51
CA VAL A 19 14.29 -16.60 -0.67
C VAL A 19 13.35 -17.51 -1.44
N ASN A 20 13.55 -18.82 -1.41
CA ASN A 20 12.75 -19.81 -2.13
C ASN A 20 12.71 -19.68 -3.66
N ASP A 21 13.66 -18.96 -4.25
CA ASP A 21 13.72 -18.77 -5.70
C ASP A 21 12.39 -18.22 -6.30
N ILE A 22 11.68 -17.40 -5.53
CA ILE A 22 10.49 -16.71 -6.03
C ILE A 22 10.88 -15.50 -6.89
N VAL A 23 9.96 -15.08 -7.77
CA VAL A 23 10.15 -13.87 -8.59
C VAL A 23 10.57 -12.67 -7.70
N PRO A 24 11.58 -11.86 -8.11
CA PRO A 24 12.18 -10.83 -7.24
C PRO A 24 11.38 -9.54 -7.10
N ASP A 25 10.18 -9.49 -7.63
CA ASP A 25 9.33 -8.30 -7.58
C ASP A 25 8.69 -8.13 -6.20
N CYS A 26 8.66 -6.88 -5.68
CA CYS A 26 7.95 -6.55 -4.46
C CYS A 26 6.44 -6.50 -4.68
N TRP A 27 6.00 -6.07 -5.88
CA TRP A 27 4.60 -6.12 -6.34
C TRP A 27 4.50 -6.35 -7.82
N ILE A 28 3.36 -6.90 -8.23
CA ILE A 28 3.03 -7.20 -9.63
C ILE A 28 1.66 -6.60 -9.93
N TYR A 29 1.58 -5.78 -10.98
CA TYR A 29 0.29 -5.32 -11.52
C TYR A 29 -0.35 -6.40 -12.37
N VAL A 30 -1.63 -6.68 -12.13
CA VAL A 30 -2.40 -7.68 -12.88
C VAL A 30 -3.30 -6.95 -13.88
N GLN A 31 -3.08 -7.22 -15.17
CA GLN A 31 -3.84 -6.63 -16.28
C GLN A 31 -4.65 -7.66 -17.05
N ASP A 32 -5.02 -8.77 -16.40
CA ASP A 32 -5.87 -9.81 -16.99
C ASP A 32 -7.34 -9.43 -16.84
N LYS A 33 -8.09 -9.43 -17.96
CA LYS A 33 -9.52 -9.07 -17.99
C LYS A 33 -10.43 -10.09 -17.30
N ASN A 34 -9.93 -11.28 -17.02
CA ASN A 34 -10.71 -12.37 -16.42
C ASN A 34 -10.63 -12.40 -14.89
N VAL A 35 -9.87 -11.50 -14.26
CA VAL A 35 -9.74 -11.36 -12.82
C VAL A 35 -10.04 -9.94 -12.37
N LYS A 36 -10.50 -9.79 -11.13
CA LYS A 36 -10.72 -8.49 -10.49
C LYS A 36 -9.47 -8.00 -9.75
N LEU A 37 -8.53 -8.90 -9.49
CA LEU A 37 -7.28 -8.59 -8.83
C LEU A 37 -6.48 -7.54 -9.60
N GLY A 38 -6.15 -6.43 -8.96
CA GLY A 38 -5.41 -5.33 -9.58
C GLY A 38 -3.90 -5.39 -9.32
N ARG A 39 -3.49 -5.84 -8.12
CA ARG A 39 -2.07 -5.88 -7.73
C ARG A 39 -1.79 -6.97 -6.71
N ILE A 40 -0.62 -7.63 -6.86
CA ILE A 40 -0.09 -8.61 -5.90
C ILE A 40 1.10 -7.98 -5.21
N GLN A 41 1.12 -7.97 -3.89
CA GLN A 41 2.30 -7.67 -3.06
C GLN A 41 2.96 -8.97 -2.64
N ILE A 42 4.30 -9.03 -2.67
CA ILE A 42 5.09 -10.18 -2.21
C ILE A 42 5.91 -9.74 -1.00
N PHE A 43 5.38 -9.96 0.19
CA PHE A 43 5.97 -9.44 1.42
C PHE A 43 7.35 -10.02 1.73
N ASN A 44 7.65 -11.24 1.31
CA ASN A 44 8.98 -11.84 1.44
C ASN A 44 10.08 -11.00 0.79
N ASN A 45 9.76 -10.34 -0.33
CA ASN A 45 10.73 -9.51 -1.06
C ASN A 45 10.86 -8.09 -0.48
N TRP A 46 9.84 -7.59 0.25
CA TRP A 46 9.94 -6.33 0.98
C TRP A 46 10.91 -6.44 2.14
N SER A 47 10.77 -7.50 2.94
CA SER A 47 11.70 -7.82 4.02
C SER A 47 11.48 -9.26 4.49
N PRO A 48 12.56 -10.05 4.70
CA PRO A 48 12.44 -11.41 5.25
C PRO A 48 11.83 -11.42 6.66
N TYR A 49 11.89 -10.32 7.38
CA TYR A 49 11.33 -10.21 8.74
C TYR A 49 9.80 -10.01 8.74
N MET A 50 9.17 -9.78 7.59
CA MET A 50 7.70 -9.69 7.48
C MET A 50 7.01 -11.05 7.45
N VAL A 51 7.77 -12.13 7.26
CA VAL A 51 7.24 -13.49 7.16
C VAL A 51 7.93 -14.38 8.20
N LYS A 52 7.14 -15.10 8.99
CA LYS A 52 7.67 -15.91 10.10
C LYS A 52 8.59 -17.03 9.63
N GLU A 53 8.23 -17.69 8.53
CA GLU A 53 8.95 -18.84 7.95
C GLU A 53 9.21 -18.59 6.46
N PRO A 54 10.06 -17.60 6.10
CA PRO A 54 10.22 -17.17 4.71
C PRO A 54 10.79 -18.26 3.80
N GLU A 55 11.49 -19.26 4.36
CA GLU A 55 12.03 -20.43 3.61
C GLU A 55 10.94 -21.42 3.20
N ASN A 56 9.81 -21.43 3.88
CA ASN A 56 8.76 -22.43 3.70
C ASN A 56 7.41 -21.84 3.27
N THR A 57 7.25 -20.54 3.35
CA THR A 57 5.97 -19.86 3.08
C THR A 57 6.16 -18.56 2.34
N VAL A 58 5.14 -18.17 1.57
CA VAL A 58 5.08 -16.87 0.90
C VAL A 58 3.85 -16.12 1.40
N SER A 59 4.06 -14.88 1.83
CA SER A 59 2.98 -13.97 2.24
C SER A 59 2.65 -13.02 1.11
N LEU A 60 1.40 -13.07 0.65
CA LEU A 60 0.88 -12.27 -0.47
C LEU A 60 -0.16 -11.27 0.02
N GLY A 61 -0.09 -10.04 -0.47
CA GLY A 61 -1.13 -9.03 -0.34
C GLY A 61 -1.80 -8.80 -1.68
N LEU A 62 -3.11 -9.02 -1.74
CA LEU A 62 -3.90 -8.91 -2.95
C LEU A 62 -4.78 -7.67 -2.87
N GLU A 63 -4.59 -6.74 -3.79
CA GLU A 63 -5.30 -5.48 -3.81
C GLU A 63 -6.42 -5.48 -4.85
N TYR A 64 -7.61 -5.20 -4.35
CA TYR A 64 -8.84 -5.05 -5.13
C TYR A 64 -9.31 -3.61 -5.03
N PHE A 65 -9.41 -2.94 -6.16
CA PHE A 65 -9.89 -1.56 -6.22
C PHE A 65 -11.41 -1.59 -6.38
N CYS A 66 -12.11 -1.03 -5.41
CA CYS A 66 -13.57 -1.02 -5.35
C CYS A 66 -14.07 0.25 -4.65
N ASP A 67 -15.32 0.58 -4.86
CA ASP A 67 -15.98 1.68 -4.18
C ASP A 67 -16.64 1.21 -2.88
N GLU A 68 -16.64 2.07 -1.86
CA GLU A 68 -17.33 1.78 -0.61
C GLU A 68 -18.84 1.61 -0.88
N GLY A 69 -19.36 0.43 -0.56
CA GLY A 69 -20.77 0.08 -0.72
C GLY A 69 -21.12 -0.69 -2.00
N ASP A 70 -20.15 -0.92 -2.91
CA ASP A 70 -20.37 -1.79 -4.07
C ASP A 70 -20.48 -3.28 -3.68
N ASP A 71 -20.80 -4.13 -4.65
CA ASP A 71 -20.97 -5.56 -4.42
C ASP A 71 -19.72 -6.24 -3.91
N PHE A 72 -18.54 -5.82 -4.41
CA PHE A 72 -17.25 -6.37 -3.96
C PHE A 72 -16.90 -5.91 -2.55
N TRP A 73 -17.13 -4.62 -2.23
CA TRP A 73 -16.94 -4.08 -0.89
C TRP A 73 -17.79 -4.81 0.15
N ASN A 74 -19.06 -5.12 -0.21
CA ASN A 74 -20.03 -5.76 0.68
C ASN A 74 -19.93 -7.29 0.69
N MET A 75 -19.13 -7.89 -0.21
CA MET A 75 -18.95 -9.34 -0.28
C MET A 75 -18.53 -9.91 1.09
N PRO A 76 -19.06 -11.06 1.54
CA PRO A 76 -18.57 -11.74 2.73
C PRO A 76 -17.07 -12.05 2.67
N GLU A 77 -16.39 -12.05 3.82
CA GLU A 77 -14.94 -12.30 3.87
C GLU A 77 -14.56 -13.64 3.24
N GLU A 78 -15.29 -14.70 3.58
CA GLU A 78 -15.05 -16.06 3.07
C GLU A 78 -15.18 -16.13 1.53
N GLU A 79 -16.20 -15.47 0.96
CA GLU A 79 -16.38 -15.41 -0.49
C GLU A 79 -15.28 -14.60 -1.18
N CYS A 80 -14.85 -13.51 -0.55
CA CYS A 80 -13.75 -12.68 -1.06
C CYS A 80 -12.41 -13.44 -1.05
N ILE A 81 -12.14 -14.21 0.01
CA ILE A 81 -10.94 -15.05 0.11
C ILE A 81 -10.99 -16.20 -0.92
N ALA A 82 -12.15 -16.83 -1.08
CA ALA A 82 -12.33 -17.88 -2.09
C ALA A 82 -12.09 -17.34 -3.50
N LEU A 83 -12.69 -16.19 -3.84
CA LEU A 83 -12.45 -15.52 -5.12
C LEU A 83 -10.97 -15.19 -5.33
N ALA A 84 -10.31 -14.62 -4.33
CA ALA A 84 -8.90 -14.26 -4.40
C ALA A 84 -8.01 -15.49 -4.65
N SER A 85 -8.30 -16.59 -3.98
CA SER A 85 -7.57 -17.85 -4.16
C SER A 85 -7.78 -18.43 -5.56
N ASP A 86 -9.02 -18.44 -6.04
CA ASP A 86 -9.38 -18.91 -7.39
C ASP A 86 -8.71 -18.07 -8.48
N GLU A 87 -8.67 -16.75 -8.32
CA GLU A 87 -8.01 -15.85 -9.26
C GLU A 87 -6.51 -16.12 -9.35
N LEU A 88 -5.81 -16.30 -8.22
CA LEU A 88 -4.39 -16.63 -8.21
C LEU A 88 -4.09 -18.00 -8.87
N VAL A 89 -4.95 -18.99 -8.66
CA VAL A 89 -4.83 -20.29 -9.34
C VAL A 89 -5.04 -20.12 -10.86
N ARG A 90 -6.07 -19.36 -11.25
CA ARG A 90 -6.42 -19.11 -12.65
C ARG A 90 -5.30 -18.44 -13.44
N ILE A 91 -4.61 -17.46 -12.82
CA ILE A 91 -3.48 -16.76 -13.45
C ILE A 91 -2.13 -17.45 -13.21
N GLY A 92 -2.11 -18.64 -12.59
CA GLY A 92 -0.92 -19.45 -12.43
C GLY A 92 0.09 -18.94 -11.39
N VAL A 93 -0.35 -18.23 -10.38
CA VAL A 93 0.51 -17.71 -9.29
C VAL A 93 0.68 -18.73 -8.18
N ILE A 94 -0.37 -19.48 -7.85
CA ILE A 94 -0.35 -20.55 -6.84
C ILE A 94 -1.04 -21.80 -7.36
N ASP A 95 -0.80 -22.94 -6.70
CA ASP A 95 -1.54 -24.19 -6.92
C ASP A 95 -2.86 -24.19 -6.12
N CYS A 96 -3.81 -25.01 -6.57
CA CYS A 96 -5.02 -25.29 -5.80
C CYS A 96 -4.64 -25.91 -4.45
N GLY A 97 -5.18 -25.35 -3.36
CA GLY A 97 -4.91 -25.81 -2.00
C GLY A 97 -3.60 -25.30 -1.37
N ALA A 98 -2.89 -24.39 -2.02
CA ALA A 98 -1.65 -23.79 -1.49
C ALA A 98 -1.90 -22.82 -0.32
N VAL A 99 -3.12 -22.35 -0.10
CA VAL A 99 -3.45 -21.35 0.92
C VAL A 99 -3.46 -21.99 2.30
N LEU A 100 -2.58 -21.53 3.19
CA LEU A 100 -2.45 -21.97 4.57
C LEU A 100 -3.27 -21.11 5.54
N SER A 101 -3.35 -19.80 5.28
CA SER A 101 -4.10 -18.84 6.08
C SER A 101 -4.49 -17.65 5.21
N ALA A 102 -5.60 -17.03 5.55
CA ALA A 102 -6.12 -15.89 4.83
C ALA A 102 -6.78 -14.88 5.76
N HIS A 103 -6.77 -13.61 5.34
CA HIS A 103 -7.46 -12.52 6.03
C HIS A 103 -7.87 -11.45 5.03
N ARG A 104 -8.99 -10.78 5.29
CA ARG A 104 -9.45 -9.64 4.51
C ARG A 104 -9.40 -8.36 5.34
N GLU A 105 -8.86 -7.29 4.73
CA GLU A 105 -8.91 -5.94 5.28
C GLU A 105 -9.64 -5.00 4.32
N ARG A 106 -10.48 -4.11 4.86
CA ARG A 106 -11.14 -3.05 4.09
C ARG A 106 -10.50 -1.71 4.44
N VAL A 107 -9.84 -1.10 3.47
CA VAL A 107 -9.16 0.18 3.66
C VAL A 107 -10.01 1.28 3.03
N LYS A 108 -10.65 2.09 3.89
CA LYS A 108 -11.39 3.28 3.45
C LYS A 108 -10.42 4.41 3.16
N LYS A 109 -10.73 5.20 2.11
CA LYS A 109 -9.97 6.41 1.78
C LYS A 109 -8.46 6.14 1.69
N ALA A 110 -8.09 5.09 0.93
CA ALA A 110 -6.72 4.62 0.80
C ALA A 110 -5.78 5.69 0.21
N TYR A 111 -6.33 6.57 -0.64
CA TYR A 111 -5.59 7.64 -1.32
C TYR A 111 -6.24 9.00 -1.09
N PRO A 112 -5.44 10.08 -0.91
CA PRO A 112 -5.96 11.43 -0.94
C PRO A 112 -6.45 11.77 -2.36
N ALA A 113 -7.52 12.54 -2.46
CA ALA A 113 -8.06 13.03 -3.72
C ALA A 113 -7.55 14.44 -4.00
N TYR A 114 -6.87 14.64 -5.14
CA TYR A 114 -6.26 15.92 -5.55
C TYR A 114 -7.12 16.66 -6.58
N PHE A 115 -8.42 16.82 -6.30
CA PHE A 115 -9.36 17.53 -7.16
C PHE A 115 -10.33 18.39 -6.33
N ASP A 116 -11.17 19.16 -7.01
CA ASP A 116 -12.18 20.05 -6.42
C ASP A 116 -11.60 20.99 -5.35
N SER A 117 -11.98 20.80 -4.09
CA SER A 117 -11.57 21.64 -2.97
C SER A 117 -10.13 21.45 -2.51
N TYR A 118 -9.35 20.56 -3.12
CA TYR A 118 -7.94 20.39 -2.76
C TYR A 118 -7.12 21.68 -2.95
N LYS A 119 -7.48 22.51 -3.93
CA LYS A 119 -6.90 23.84 -4.15
C LYS A 119 -7.01 24.78 -2.95
N ASP A 120 -8.00 24.54 -2.08
CA ASP A 120 -8.29 25.34 -0.90
C ASP A 120 -7.53 24.83 0.35
N LEU A 121 -6.75 23.72 0.20
CA LEU A 121 -5.95 23.13 1.27
C LEU A 121 -4.97 24.13 1.93
N PRO A 122 -4.31 25.07 1.20
CA PRO A 122 -3.45 26.06 1.81
C PRO A 122 -4.13 26.89 2.90
N GLU A 123 -5.40 27.28 2.72
CA GLU A 123 -6.16 28.04 3.72
C GLU A 123 -6.36 27.24 5.02
N ILE A 124 -6.59 25.92 4.87
CA ILE A 124 -6.72 25.01 6.01
C ILE A 124 -5.37 24.87 6.73
N ILE A 125 -4.28 24.72 5.96
CA ILE A 125 -2.92 24.64 6.51
C ILE A 125 -2.58 25.89 7.31
N ASP A 126 -2.86 27.06 6.76
CA ASP A 126 -2.62 28.33 7.42
C ASP A 126 -3.38 28.43 8.75
N PHE A 127 -4.65 28.03 8.78
CA PHE A 127 -5.42 27.95 10.00
C PHE A 127 -4.83 26.96 11.02
N LEU A 128 -4.50 25.73 10.59
CA LEU A 128 -3.94 24.69 11.45
C LEU A 128 -2.57 25.09 12.01
N ASN A 129 -1.80 25.87 11.28
CA ASN A 129 -0.52 26.38 11.74
C ASN A 129 -0.64 27.44 12.86
N THR A 130 -1.81 28.06 13.04
CA THR A 130 -2.06 28.96 14.18
C THR A 130 -2.19 28.23 15.51
N LEU A 131 -2.38 26.91 15.50
CA LEU A 131 -2.58 26.10 16.69
C LEU A 131 -1.22 25.54 17.16
N ASP A 132 -0.64 26.12 18.21
CA ASP A 132 0.73 25.82 18.68
C ASP A 132 0.97 24.34 19.00
N ASN A 133 -0.03 23.65 19.53
CA ASN A 133 0.06 22.27 20.02
C ASN A 133 -0.52 21.22 19.05
N LEU A 134 -0.77 21.58 17.79
CA LEU A 134 -1.27 20.67 16.76
C LEU A 134 -0.24 20.50 15.66
N TYR A 135 0.09 19.24 15.34
CA TYR A 135 0.99 18.86 14.25
C TYR A 135 0.29 17.87 13.33
N CYS A 136 0.19 18.22 12.04
CA CYS A 136 -0.37 17.33 11.01
C CYS A 136 0.76 16.50 10.40
N VAL A 137 0.74 15.19 10.59
CA VAL A 137 1.78 14.27 10.15
C VAL A 137 1.21 13.09 9.39
N GLY A 138 2.05 12.49 8.53
CA GLY A 138 1.68 11.31 7.76
C GLY A 138 0.70 11.58 6.60
N ARG A 139 0.30 10.51 5.92
CA ARG A 139 -0.54 10.57 4.71
C ARG A 139 -1.88 11.26 4.97
N ASN A 140 -2.62 10.78 5.95
CA ASN A 140 -3.97 11.29 6.20
C ASN A 140 -3.96 12.64 6.93
N GLY A 141 -3.00 12.85 7.85
CA GLY A 141 -2.89 14.10 8.59
C GLY A 141 -2.53 15.30 7.70
N GLN A 142 -1.74 15.06 6.65
CA GLN A 142 -1.35 16.09 5.69
C GLN A 142 -2.23 16.11 4.44
N HIS A 143 -3.11 15.13 4.26
CA HIS A 143 -3.87 14.91 3.03
C HIS A 143 -2.97 14.88 1.79
N ARG A 144 -1.84 14.16 1.89
CA ARG A 144 -0.84 13.99 0.84
C ARG A 144 -0.50 12.53 0.62
N TYR A 145 -0.06 12.19 -0.59
CA TYR A 145 0.38 10.84 -0.94
C TYR A 145 1.76 10.55 -0.33
N ASN A 146 1.80 10.45 0.99
CA ASN A 146 3.01 10.11 1.72
C ASN A 146 3.18 8.58 1.79
N ASN A 147 4.36 8.09 1.41
CA ASN A 147 4.81 6.74 1.69
C ASN A 147 5.25 6.63 3.17
N MET A 148 5.70 5.44 3.59
CA MET A 148 6.11 5.20 4.98
C MET A 148 7.26 6.10 5.43
N ASP A 149 8.27 6.30 4.58
CA ASP A 149 9.43 7.18 4.81
C ASP A 149 9.01 8.63 5.03
N HIS A 150 8.15 9.18 4.15
CA HIS A 150 7.59 10.52 4.31
C HIS A 150 6.80 10.64 5.61
N SER A 151 5.95 9.65 5.92
CA SER A 151 5.14 9.65 7.14
C SER A 151 5.99 9.62 8.41
N MET A 152 7.06 8.82 8.42
CA MET A 152 8.03 8.78 9.51
C MET A 152 8.78 10.11 9.64
N MET A 153 9.25 10.67 8.52
CA MET A 153 9.99 11.93 8.52
C MET A 153 9.15 13.10 9.06
N THR A 154 7.87 13.21 8.64
CA THR A 154 6.97 14.25 9.18
C THR A 154 6.82 14.14 10.69
N SER A 155 6.76 12.90 11.21
CA SER A 155 6.63 12.65 12.65
C SER A 155 7.90 13.02 13.41
N LEU A 156 9.08 12.67 12.87
CA LEU A 156 10.37 13.05 13.46
C LEU A 156 10.55 14.57 13.54
N LEU A 157 10.23 15.28 12.46
CA LEU A 157 10.31 16.75 12.44
C LEU A 157 9.32 17.39 13.40
N ALA A 158 8.14 16.81 13.58
CA ALA A 158 7.18 17.30 14.58
C ALA A 158 7.74 17.13 16.01
N VAL A 159 8.35 16.01 16.33
CA VAL A 159 9.02 15.76 17.62
C VAL A 159 10.19 16.75 17.83
N ASP A 160 11.01 16.98 16.82
CA ASP A 160 12.12 17.93 16.89
C ASP A 160 11.62 19.37 17.17
N ASN A 161 10.51 19.78 16.57
CA ASN A 161 9.87 21.06 16.86
C ASN A 161 9.40 21.14 18.32
N ILE A 162 8.73 20.11 18.82
CA ILE A 162 8.25 20.03 20.20
C ILE A 162 9.42 20.14 21.18
N LEU A 163 10.50 19.36 20.96
CA LEU A 163 11.66 19.34 21.85
C LEU A 163 12.48 20.63 21.81
N SER A 164 12.54 21.30 20.65
CA SER A 164 13.27 22.56 20.48
C SER A 164 12.45 23.81 20.79
N GLY A 165 11.14 23.66 21.05
CA GLY A 165 10.22 24.78 21.28
C GLY A 165 10.00 25.66 20.04
N LYS A 166 10.22 25.12 18.84
CA LYS A 166 10.01 25.81 17.57
C LYS A 166 8.55 25.67 17.12
N ASN A 167 7.95 26.78 16.69
CA ASN A 167 6.59 26.79 16.14
C ASN A 167 6.55 26.80 14.60
N ASP A 168 7.70 26.82 13.93
CA ASP A 168 7.74 26.76 12.46
C ASP A 168 7.51 25.32 11.98
N LYS A 169 6.35 25.08 11.39
CA LYS A 169 5.90 23.79 10.87
C LYS A 169 6.21 23.62 9.37
N SER A 170 6.84 24.58 8.74
CA SER A 170 7.11 24.57 7.29
C SER A 170 7.91 23.34 6.86
N ALA A 171 8.91 22.93 7.62
CA ALA A 171 9.70 21.74 7.34
C ALA A 171 8.86 20.46 7.33
N ILE A 172 7.84 20.35 8.18
CA ILE A 172 6.93 19.19 8.24
C ILE A 172 6.06 19.13 6.98
N TRP A 173 5.53 20.28 6.55
CA TRP A 173 4.70 20.37 5.34
C TRP A 173 5.50 20.18 4.05
N ASN A 174 6.81 20.41 4.07
CA ASN A 174 7.70 20.32 2.90
C ASN A 174 8.39 18.95 2.74
N VAL A 175 8.06 17.95 3.54
CA VAL A 175 8.65 16.60 3.42
C VAL A 175 8.32 15.96 2.07
N ASN A 176 7.11 16.16 1.58
CA ASN A 176 6.68 15.72 0.25
C ASN A 176 5.91 16.86 -0.43
N THR A 177 6.47 17.37 -1.50
CA THR A 177 5.89 18.46 -2.30
C THR A 177 5.34 17.98 -3.65
N GLU A 178 5.31 16.66 -3.88
CA GLU A 178 4.77 16.09 -5.11
C GLU A 178 3.25 16.30 -5.16
N GLU A 179 2.80 17.02 -6.20
CA GLU A 179 1.39 17.28 -6.48
C GLU A 179 0.79 16.29 -7.47
N GLU A 180 1.63 15.44 -8.10
CA GLU A 180 1.22 14.45 -9.06
C GLU A 180 1.45 13.03 -8.51
N TYR A 181 0.50 12.16 -8.82
CA TYR A 181 0.56 10.75 -8.52
C TYR A 181 1.40 10.03 -9.57
N HIS A 182 2.64 9.69 -9.26
CA HIS A 182 3.62 9.11 -10.19
C HIS A 182 3.39 7.64 -10.57
N GLU A 183 2.32 7.00 -10.13
CA GLU A 183 1.95 5.65 -10.61
C GLU A 183 1.26 5.67 -12.00
N LYS A 184 1.04 6.82 -12.61
CA LYS A 184 0.74 6.90 -14.04
C LYS A 184 2.06 6.75 -14.80
N GLY A 185 2.41 5.51 -15.13
CA GLY A 185 3.48 5.26 -16.08
C GLY A 185 3.30 6.15 -17.31
N ASP A 186 4.37 6.81 -17.73
CA ASP A 186 4.43 7.64 -18.91
C ASP A 186 3.76 6.92 -20.09
N ARG A 187 2.54 7.30 -20.41
CA ARG A 187 1.93 6.98 -21.69
C ARG A 187 2.42 8.00 -22.70
N ASN A 188 3.70 7.93 -23.02
CA ASN A 188 4.28 8.56 -24.19
C ASN A 188 5.25 7.56 -24.80
N GLU A 189 4.70 6.75 -25.68
CA GLU A 189 5.19 6.41 -27.03
C GLU A 189 4.37 5.23 -27.56
#